data_0f25a836fe6783031195110d076f6f7d
#
_entry.id   0f25a836fe6783031195110d076f6f7d
#
_cell.length_a   1.000
_cell.length_b   1.000
_cell.length_c   1.000
_cell.angle_alpha   90.00
_cell.angle_beta   90.00
_cell.angle_gamma   90.00
#
_symmetry.space_group_name_H-M   'P 1'
#
loop_
_entity.id
_entity.type
_entity.pdbx_description
1 polymer ?
#
loop_
_entity_poly.entity_id
_entity_poly.type
_entity_poly.pdbx_seq_one_letter_code
_entity_poly.pdbx_strand_id
1 'polypeptide(L)'
;MLDADVEVDRREFTVRAALRVAPGERLALFGPSGAGKTTLLEVIAGLVPPRRGLISLGDRVLTSTVSPVIALLPWQRRVGLLRQDPGLFPHLSVRDNLCYAPTASPSREELSSLASNLGIENLLSAMPARLSGGQAHRVALGRLLLAQCDTLLLDEPYTGLDASLRRTLTDLVGSLVVDRSIPAVLVTHELADAQAFADRLAVIDRGELLQAGEPNEIVLHPASRRVAELVGYLGFVPSGDKVAGIHPERVLAGAFPDRGLVLTGVVAACRPAGAGWEADLRVGEAMITCRLPDKPPTLDGEFTVTVLDPPYFDFGGGTLTSAPAEGGLGEPEQAHRL
;
A
#
# COMPACT_ATOMS: atom_id res chain seq x y z
N MET A 1 11.42 5.03 15.95
CA MET A 1 11.62 4.11 14.83
C MET A 1 10.98 2.77 15.17
N LEU A 2 10.17 2.22 14.29
CA LEU A 2 9.68 0.83 14.36
C LEU A 2 10.64 -0.04 13.55
N ASP A 3 11.16 -1.10 14.16
CA ASP A 3 11.99 -2.12 13.50
C ASP A 3 11.36 -3.49 13.79
N ALA A 4 11.04 -4.25 12.75
CA ALA A 4 10.41 -5.55 12.86
C ALA A 4 11.03 -6.50 11.83
N ASP A 5 11.73 -7.52 12.32
CA ASP A 5 12.25 -8.65 11.52
C ASP A 5 11.61 -9.92 12.08
N VAL A 6 10.67 -10.48 11.32
CA VAL A 6 9.82 -11.56 11.83
C VAL A 6 9.59 -12.67 10.82
N GLU A 7 9.45 -13.88 11.34
CA GLU A 7 9.01 -15.07 10.64
C GLU A 7 7.79 -15.67 11.34
N VAL A 8 6.69 -15.84 10.60
CA VAL A 8 5.40 -16.30 11.13
C VAL A 8 4.83 -17.38 10.25
N ASP A 9 4.58 -18.56 10.80
CA ASP A 9 3.95 -19.66 10.07
C ASP A 9 2.45 -19.40 9.89
N ARG A 10 1.99 -19.55 8.68
CA ARG A 10 0.57 -19.62 8.28
C ARG A 10 0.28 -20.99 7.66
N ARG A 11 -0.98 -21.31 7.48
CA ARG A 11 -1.38 -22.64 6.97
C ARG A 11 -0.77 -22.99 5.61
N GLU A 12 -0.64 -22.00 4.72
CA GLU A 12 -0.23 -22.20 3.33
C GLU A 12 1.20 -21.72 3.06
N PHE A 13 1.70 -20.79 3.83
CA PHE A 13 3.04 -20.20 3.66
C PHE A 13 3.56 -19.58 4.96
N THR A 14 4.84 -19.28 5.00
CA THR A 14 5.47 -18.54 6.08
C THR A 14 5.62 -17.07 5.69
N VAL A 15 5.14 -16.14 6.52
CA VAL A 15 5.40 -14.70 6.35
C VAL A 15 6.79 -14.39 6.87
N ARG A 16 7.65 -13.85 6.01
CA ARG A 16 8.99 -13.35 6.33
C ARG A 16 9.09 -11.90 5.93
N ALA A 17 9.24 -11.02 6.91
CA ALA A 17 9.28 -9.60 6.62
C ALA A 17 10.24 -8.87 7.56
N ALA A 18 11.11 -8.05 6.98
CA ALA A 18 11.94 -7.08 7.68
C ALA A 18 11.48 -5.68 7.28
N LEU A 19 10.94 -4.92 8.23
CA LEU A 19 10.44 -3.57 8.04
C LEU A 19 11.13 -2.61 9.01
N ARG A 20 11.53 -1.47 8.48
CA ARG A 20 11.96 -0.31 9.29
C ARG A 20 11.13 0.89 8.91
N VAL A 21 10.58 1.58 9.90
CA VAL A 21 9.77 2.79 9.70
C VAL A 21 10.28 3.85 10.67
N ALA A 22 10.75 4.97 10.12
CA ALA A 22 11.28 6.07 10.91
C ALA A 22 10.17 6.82 11.66
N PRO A 23 10.49 7.57 12.73
CA PRO A 23 9.56 8.51 13.32
C PRO A 23 9.04 9.52 12.29
N GLY A 24 7.73 9.71 12.22
CA GLY A 24 7.08 10.57 11.23
C GLY A 24 6.96 9.98 9.83
N GLU A 25 7.52 8.80 9.57
CA GLU A 25 7.43 8.11 8.28
C GLU A 25 6.11 7.31 8.17
N ARG A 26 5.55 7.32 6.98
CA ARG A 26 4.35 6.58 6.57
C ARG A 26 4.75 5.49 5.58
N LEU A 27 4.68 4.24 6.00
CA LEU A 27 4.93 3.08 5.15
C LEU A 27 3.60 2.48 4.71
N ALA A 28 3.40 2.24 3.42
CA ALA A 28 2.33 1.37 2.94
C ALA A 28 2.85 -0.04 2.67
N LEU A 29 2.16 -1.04 3.19
CA LEU A 29 2.35 -2.45 2.87
C LEU A 29 1.26 -2.85 1.87
N PHE A 30 1.65 -2.99 0.62
CA PHE A 30 0.74 -3.25 -0.51
C PHE A 30 0.91 -4.66 -1.05
N GLY A 31 -0.19 -5.27 -1.45
CA GLY A 31 -0.18 -6.59 -2.07
C GLY A 31 -1.56 -7.24 -2.10
N PRO A 32 -1.72 -8.41 -2.73
CA PRO A 32 -3.00 -9.07 -2.89
C PRO A 32 -3.58 -9.52 -1.55
N SER A 33 -4.90 -9.79 -1.54
CA SER A 33 -5.54 -10.42 -0.38
C SER A 33 -4.88 -11.76 -0.07
N GLY A 34 -4.68 -12.04 1.22
CA GLY A 34 -3.99 -13.26 1.64
C GLY A 34 -2.45 -13.21 1.60
N ALA A 35 -1.81 -12.11 1.15
CA ALA A 35 -0.35 -12.00 1.10
C ALA A 35 0.37 -12.00 2.47
N GLY A 36 -0.36 -11.89 3.60
CA GLY A 36 0.21 -11.88 4.94
C GLY A 36 0.27 -10.50 5.60
N LYS A 37 -0.29 -9.46 4.98
CA LYS A 37 -0.24 -8.07 5.47
C LYS A 37 -0.83 -7.89 6.87
N THR A 38 -2.09 -8.29 7.08
CA THR A 38 -2.77 -8.26 8.39
C THR A 38 -2.01 -9.05 9.45
N THR A 39 -1.47 -10.22 9.06
CA THR A 39 -0.64 -11.04 9.94
C THR A 39 0.55 -10.26 10.49
N LEU A 40 1.23 -9.52 9.63
CA LEU A 40 2.40 -8.73 10.04
C LEU A 40 2.00 -7.64 11.03
N LEU A 41 0.88 -6.94 10.80
CA LEU A 41 0.36 -5.96 11.76
C LEU A 41 -0.01 -6.63 13.10
N GLU A 42 -0.68 -7.78 13.07
CA GLU A 42 -1.06 -8.52 14.28
C GLU A 42 0.17 -8.98 15.10
N VAL A 43 1.25 -9.36 14.42
CA VAL A 43 2.51 -9.73 15.09
C VAL A 43 3.17 -8.52 15.74
N ILE A 44 3.23 -7.38 15.04
CA ILE A 44 3.77 -6.14 15.59
C ILE A 44 2.94 -5.67 16.79
N ALA A 45 1.62 -5.80 16.70
CA ALA A 45 0.71 -5.47 17.81
C ALA A 45 0.75 -6.49 18.98
N GLY A 46 1.35 -7.67 18.78
CA GLY A 46 1.47 -8.72 19.80
C GLY A 46 0.25 -9.61 19.94
N LEU A 47 -0.64 -9.61 18.95
CA LEU A 47 -1.82 -10.48 18.91
C LEU A 47 -1.48 -11.89 18.43
N VAL A 48 -0.44 -12.01 17.61
CA VAL A 48 0.08 -13.26 17.08
C VAL A 48 1.57 -13.36 17.43
N PRO A 49 2.04 -14.44 18.05
CA PRO A 49 3.45 -14.65 18.32
C PRO A 49 4.19 -15.01 17.00
N PRO A 50 5.38 -14.45 16.74
CA PRO A 50 6.21 -14.91 15.65
C PRO A 50 6.90 -16.24 16.02
N ARG A 51 7.20 -17.08 15.02
CA ARG A 51 8.06 -18.24 15.16
C ARG A 51 9.49 -17.82 15.48
N ARG A 52 9.97 -16.79 14.79
CA ARG A 52 11.27 -16.14 14.99
C ARG A 52 11.12 -14.65 14.75
N GLY A 53 11.82 -13.84 15.54
CA GLY A 53 11.88 -12.42 15.22
C GLY A 53 12.32 -11.53 16.36
N LEU A 54 12.58 -10.30 15.97
CA LEU A 54 12.86 -9.16 16.83
C LEU A 54 11.95 -8.01 16.40
N ILE A 55 11.24 -7.44 17.36
CA ILE A 55 10.43 -6.24 17.14
C ILE A 55 10.81 -5.22 18.20
N SER A 56 11.16 -4.02 17.76
CA SER A 56 11.45 -2.90 18.64
C SER A 56 10.74 -1.62 18.21
N LEU A 57 10.49 -0.74 19.15
CA LEU A 57 9.93 0.58 18.96
C LEU A 57 10.77 1.60 19.72
N GLY A 58 11.61 2.35 19.00
CA GLY A 58 12.73 3.09 19.59
C GLY A 58 13.70 2.14 20.27
N ASP A 59 14.08 2.46 21.50
CA ASP A 59 14.99 1.63 22.31
C ASP A 59 14.28 0.47 23.02
N ARG A 60 12.97 0.34 22.85
CA ARG A 60 12.15 -0.63 23.57
C ARG A 60 11.92 -1.87 22.72
N VAL A 61 12.42 -3.03 23.20
CA VAL A 61 12.14 -4.33 22.59
C VAL A 61 10.73 -4.78 22.97
N LEU A 62 9.89 -5.05 21.99
CA LEU A 62 8.51 -5.52 22.14
C LEU A 62 8.42 -7.04 22.09
N THR A 63 9.24 -7.65 21.21
CA THR A 63 9.33 -9.10 21.02
C THR A 63 10.78 -9.46 20.70
N SER A 64 11.28 -10.52 21.33
CA SER A 64 12.52 -11.19 20.96
C SER A 64 12.36 -12.69 21.17
N THR A 65 12.63 -13.47 20.15
CA THR A 65 12.60 -14.95 20.21
C THR A 65 13.97 -15.54 20.54
N VAL A 66 15.01 -14.71 20.63
CA VAL A 66 16.35 -15.08 21.08
C VAL A 66 16.61 -14.54 22.47
N SER A 67 17.63 -15.07 23.14
CA SER A 67 17.93 -14.68 24.54
C SER A 67 18.39 -13.20 24.62
N PRO A 68 17.81 -12.39 25.52
CA PRO A 68 16.69 -12.72 26.41
C PRO A 68 15.36 -12.78 25.62
N VAL A 69 14.55 -13.81 25.87
CA VAL A 69 13.22 -13.93 25.25
C VAL A 69 12.30 -12.87 25.86
N ILE A 70 11.71 -12.05 24.98
CA ILE A 70 10.79 -10.96 25.34
C ILE A 70 9.50 -11.13 24.55
N ALA A 71 8.36 -11.03 25.20
CA ALA A 71 7.04 -11.03 24.57
C ALA A 71 6.10 -10.11 25.36
N LEU A 72 6.15 -8.82 25.07
CA LEU A 72 5.22 -7.86 25.68
C LEU A 72 3.80 -8.14 25.21
N LEU A 73 2.87 -8.09 26.15
CA LEU A 73 1.44 -8.22 25.85
C LEU A 73 0.94 -6.99 25.05
N PRO A 74 -0.13 -7.12 24.23
CA PRO A 74 -0.59 -6.04 23.35
C PRO A 74 -0.76 -4.69 24.05
N TRP A 75 -1.39 -4.68 25.22
CA TRP A 75 -1.63 -3.44 25.99
C TRP A 75 -0.36 -2.81 26.60
N GLN A 76 0.73 -3.56 26.67
CA GLN A 76 2.03 -3.05 27.11
C GLN A 76 2.82 -2.40 25.99
N ARG A 77 2.44 -2.62 24.72
CA ARG A 77 3.24 -2.20 23.55
C ARG A 77 3.09 -0.73 23.16
N ARG A 78 1.99 -0.09 23.55
CA ARG A 78 1.59 1.25 23.10
C ARG A 78 1.48 1.36 21.56
N VAL A 79 1.14 0.26 20.91
CA VAL A 79 0.87 0.15 19.48
C VAL A 79 -0.60 0.36 19.23
N GLY A 80 -0.93 1.35 18.43
CA GLY A 80 -2.28 1.59 17.98
C GLY A 80 -2.59 0.73 16.75
N LEU A 81 -3.61 -0.13 16.81
CA LEU A 81 -4.03 -0.98 15.71
C LEU A 81 -5.49 -0.73 15.35
N LEU A 82 -5.72 -0.30 14.10
CA LEU A 82 -7.04 -0.34 13.46
C LEU A 82 -7.13 -1.66 12.68
N ARG A 83 -8.14 -2.47 12.99
CA ARG A 83 -8.43 -3.73 12.30
C ARG A 83 -9.59 -3.55 11.32
N GLN A 84 -9.74 -4.47 10.37
CA GLN A 84 -10.92 -4.54 9.49
C GLN A 84 -12.23 -4.64 10.29
N ASP A 85 -12.25 -5.43 11.38
CA ASP A 85 -13.35 -5.38 12.35
C ASP A 85 -13.15 -4.15 13.26
N PRO A 86 -14.09 -3.18 13.27
CA PRO A 86 -13.99 -1.97 14.09
C PRO A 86 -13.84 -2.23 15.59
N GLY A 87 -14.33 -3.35 16.10
CA GLY A 87 -14.24 -3.73 17.50
C GLY A 87 -14.73 -2.62 18.44
N LEU A 88 -15.87 -2.00 18.14
CA LEU A 88 -16.48 -1.00 19.00
C LEU A 88 -17.10 -1.65 20.24
N PHE A 89 -17.04 -0.96 21.37
CA PHE A 89 -17.71 -1.39 22.60
C PHE A 89 -19.22 -1.21 22.44
N PRO A 90 -20.02 -2.29 22.38
CA PRO A 90 -21.43 -2.22 22.02
C PRO A 90 -22.30 -1.51 23.05
N HIS A 91 -21.82 -1.42 24.29
CA HIS A 91 -22.49 -0.79 25.42
C HIS A 91 -22.13 0.68 25.64
N LEU A 92 -21.22 1.21 24.82
CA LEU A 92 -20.77 2.61 24.87
C LEU A 92 -21.32 3.39 23.67
N SER A 93 -21.67 4.66 23.87
CA SER A 93 -22.01 5.56 22.77
C SER A 93 -20.81 5.79 21.84
N VAL A 94 -21.03 6.38 20.66
CA VAL A 94 -19.93 6.80 19.76
C VAL A 94 -18.97 7.72 20.48
N ARG A 95 -19.47 8.73 21.21
CA ARG A 95 -18.64 9.63 22.05
C ARG A 95 -17.77 8.84 23.02
N ASP A 96 -18.37 7.92 23.76
CA ASP A 96 -17.65 7.15 24.79
C ASP A 96 -16.66 6.17 24.17
N ASN A 97 -16.97 5.62 22.99
CA ASN A 97 -16.02 4.83 22.21
C ASN A 97 -14.81 5.67 21.78
N LEU A 98 -15.01 6.90 21.28
CA LEU A 98 -13.94 7.81 20.88
C LEU A 98 -13.03 8.15 22.07
N CYS A 99 -13.61 8.42 23.24
CA CYS A 99 -12.88 8.80 24.44
C CYS A 99 -12.47 7.63 25.33
N TYR A 100 -12.54 6.38 24.83
CA TYR A 100 -12.32 5.18 25.67
C TYR A 100 -10.88 5.00 26.13
N ALA A 101 -9.89 5.40 25.32
CA ALA A 101 -8.50 5.23 25.71
C ALA A 101 -8.18 6.05 26.97
N PRO A 102 -7.45 5.46 27.97
CA PRO A 102 -7.12 6.18 29.21
C PRO A 102 -6.36 7.48 29.00
N THR A 103 -5.66 7.58 27.86
CA THR A 103 -4.89 8.74 27.43
C THR A 103 -5.72 9.72 26.58
N ALA A 104 -6.94 9.35 26.19
CA ALA A 104 -7.82 10.19 25.40
C ALA A 104 -8.59 11.15 26.33
N SER A 105 -8.17 12.39 26.37
CA SER A 105 -8.88 13.47 27.08
C SER A 105 -9.03 14.68 26.15
N PRO A 106 -9.72 14.50 25.00
CA PRO A 106 -9.89 15.59 24.05
C PRO A 106 -10.74 16.71 24.64
N SER A 107 -10.41 17.95 24.32
CA SER A 107 -11.31 19.07 24.57
C SER A 107 -12.61 18.89 23.77
N ARG A 108 -13.62 19.69 24.07
CA ARG A 108 -14.89 19.66 23.32
C ARG A 108 -14.67 20.06 21.86
N GLU A 109 -13.78 21.01 21.62
CA GLU A 109 -13.43 21.51 20.29
C GLU A 109 -12.68 20.46 19.49
N GLU A 110 -11.68 19.79 20.08
CA GLU A 110 -10.94 18.68 19.44
C GLU A 110 -11.86 17.51 19.08
N LEU A 111 -12.74 17.11 19.98
CA LEU A 111 -13.70 16.05 19.70
C LEU A 111 -14.68 16.44 18.59
N SER A 112 -15.17 17.70 18.58
CA SER A 112 -16.07 18.20 17.55
C SER A 112 -15.39 18.26 16.20
N SER A 113 -14.16 18.78 16.13
CA SER A 113 -13.34 18.85 14.91
C SER A 113 -13.06 17.45 14.36
N LEU A 114 -12.64 16.51 15.20
CA LEU A 114 -12.42 15.14 14.81
C LEU A 114 -13.71 14.48 14.29
N ALA A 115 -14.82 14.66 14.99
CA ALA A 115 -16.09 14.08 14.57
C ALA A 115 -16.56 14.63 13.21
N SER A 116 -16.31 15.92 12.94
CA SER A 116 -16.58 16.53 11.63
C SER A 116 -15.70 15.95 10.53
N ASN A 117 -14.40 15.87 10.76
CA ASN A 117 -13.45 15.28 9.78
C ASN A 117 -13.79 13.80 9.47
N LEU A 118 -14.32 13.08 10.46
CA LEU A 118 -14.79 11.70 10.30
C LEU A 118 -16.21 11.62 9.70
N GLY A 119 -16.94 12.74 9.57
CA GLY A 119 -18.34 12.78 9.14
C GLY A 119 -19.27 11.98 10.05
N ILE A 120 -19.09 12.12 11.38
CA ILE A 120 -19.86 11.41 12.42
C ILE A 120 -20.40 12.32 13.53
N GLU A 121 -20.39 13.65 13.35
CA GLU A 121 -20.81 14.62 14.37
C GLU A 121 -22.25 14.40 14.84
N ASN A 122 -23.13 14.00 13.93
CA ASN A 122 -24.55 13.72 14.25
C ASN A 122 -24.75 12.35 14.91
N LEU A 123 -23.70 11.56 15.06
CA LEU A 123 -23.74 10.19 15.59
C LEU A 123 -23.14 10.07 16.98
N LEU A 124 -22.64 11.16 17.58
CA LEU A 124 -21.92 11.10 18.86
C LEU A 124 -22.73 10.47 20.01
N SER A 125 -24.05 10.60 19.99
CA SER A 125 -24.94 9.97 20.97
C SER A 125 -25.47 8.60 20.55
N ALA A 126 -25.18 8.16 19.34
CA ALA A 126 -25.64 6.87 18.83
C ALA A 126 -24.90 5.70 19.48
N MET A 127 -25.55 4.53 19.51
CA MET A 127 -24.94 3.27 19.91
C MET A 127 -24.40 2.54 18.68
N PRO A 128 -23.32 1.74 18.80
CA PRO A 128 -22.71 1.02 17.69
C PRO A 128 -23.67 0.20 16.84
N ALA A 129 -24.70 -0.39 17.44
CA ALA A 129 -25.73 -1.18 16.74
C ALA A 129 -26.56 -0.37 15.72
N ARG A 130 -26.50 0.96 15.77
CA ARG A 130 -27.20 1.86 14.83
C ARG A 130 -26.31 2.37 13.70
N LEU A 131 -25.01 2.01 13.70
CA LEU A 131 -24.04 2.48 12.72
C LEU A 131 -24.00 1.55 11.51
N SER A 132 -23.78 2.11 10.33
CA SER A 132 -23.33 1.34 9.19
C SER A 132 -21.90 0.85 9.41
N GLY A 133 -21.45 -0.17 8.67
CA GLY A 133 -20.07 -0.68 8.78
C GLY A 133 -19.02 0.42 8.59
N GLY A 134 -19.20 1.29 7.56
CA GLY A 134 -18.29 2.41 7.32
C GLY A 134 -18.30 3.46 8.45
N GLN A 135 -19.48 3.73 9.07
CA GLN A 135 -19.57 4.62 10.23
C GLN A 135 -18.85 4.02 11.44
N ALA A 136 -19.06 2.73 11.71
CA ALA A 136 -18.37 2.03 12.80
C ALA A 136 -16.84 2.04 12.61
N HIS A 137 -16.37 1.84 11.38
CA HIS A 137 -14.94 1.88 11.06
C HIS A 137 -14.34 3.28 11.28
N ARG A 138 -15.06 4.36 10.92
CA ARG A 138 -14.63 5.74 11.17
C ARG A 138 -14.58 6.08 12.66
N VAL A 139 -15.51 5.57 13.45
CA VAL A 139 -15.47 5.69 14.92
C VAL A 139 -14.27 4.97 15.50
N ALA A 140 -13.95 3.77 15.01
CA ALA A 140 -12.76 3.02 15.43
C ALA A 140 -11.45 3.74 15.06
N LEU A 141 -11.38 4.33 13.87
CA LEU A 141 -10.26 5.19 13.48
C LEU A 141 -10.16 6.41 14.42
N GLY A 142 -11.25 7.12 14.67
CA GLY A 142 -11.26 8.26 15.59
C GLY A 142 -10.80 7.90 17.01
N ARG A 143 -11.23 6.76 17.52
CA ARG A 143 -10.77 6.22 18.81
C ARG A 143 -9.27 6.00 18.83
N LEU A 144 -8.72 5.47 17.72
CA LEU A 144 -7.29 5.25 17.57
C LEU A 144 -6.51 6.58 17.50
N LEU A 145 -7.02 7.58 16.77
CA LEU A 145 -6.35 8.88 16.62
C LEU A 145 -6.34 9.67 17.93
N LEU A 146 -7.34 9.51 18.81
CA LEU A 146 -7.36 10.10 20.14
C LEU A 146 -6.45 9.36 21.13
N ALA A 147 -6.15 8.11 20.89
CA ALA A 147 -5.22 7.37 21.72
C ALA A 147 -3.79 7.89 21.56
N GLN A 148 -3.05 7.99 22.67
CA GLN A 148 -1.62 8.32 22.64
C GLN A 148 -0.80 7.04 22.48
N CYS A 149 -0.63 6.61 21.23
CA CYS A 149 0.21 5.47 20.86
C CYS A 149 1.55 5.94 20.28
N ASP A 150 2.54 5.06 20.33
CA ASP A 150 3.90 5.33 19.84
C ASP A 150 4.09 4.87 18.38
N THR A 151 3.11 4.20 17.80
CA THR A 151 3.03 3.83 16.37
C THR A 151 1.59 3.56 15.97
N LEU A 152 1.26 3.79 14.69
CA LEU A 152 -0.05 3.49 14.10
C LEU A 152 0.07 2.33 13.12
N LEU A 153 -0.79 1.33 13.28
CA LEU A 153 -0.97 0.21 12.36
C LEU A 153 -2.41 0.25 11.84
N LEU A 154 -2.58 0.39 10.53
CA LEU A 154 -3.87 0.64 9.89
C LEU A 154 -4.15 -0.48 8.87
N ASP A 155 -5.13 -1.33 9.15
CA ASP A 155 -5.52 -2.44 8.27
C ASP A 155 -6.74 -2.02 7.44
N GLU A 156 -6.51 -1.69 6.17
CA GLU A 156 -7.51 -1.23 5.19
C GLU A 156 -8.43 -0.09 5.69
N PRO A 157 -7.86 1.03 6.20
CA PRO A 157 -8.61 2.08 6.90
C PRO A 157 -9.62 2.83 6.02
N TYR A 158 -9.48 2.75 4.69
CA TYR A 158 -10.25 3.55 3.73
C TYR A 158 -11.32 2.74 2.98
N THR A 159 -11.52 1.47 3.34
CA THR A 159 -12.50 0.60 2.70
C THR A 159 -13.91 1.16 2.84
N GLY A 160 -14.62 1.27 1.70
CA GLY A 160 -16.01 1.75 1.64
C GLY A 160 -16.19 3.26 1.84
N LEU A 161 -15.12 4.05 1.74
CA LEU A 161 -15.17 5.51 1.78
C LEU A 161 -15.26 6.10 0.37
N ASP A 162 -16.03 7.20 0.23
CA ASP A 162 -15.95 8.04 -0.96
C ASP A 162 -14.61 8.77 -1.07
N ALA A 163 -14.28 9.28 -2.27
CA ALA A 163 -12.98 9.90 -2.55
C ALA A 163 -12.69 11.14 -1.70
N SER A 164 -13.73 11.93 -1.36
CA SER A 164 -13.56 13.16 -0.56
C SER A 164 -13.19 12.83 0.89
N LEU A 165 -13.93 11.93 1.50
CA LEU A 165 -13.71 11.50 2.87
C LEU A 165 -12.38 10.75 3.01
N ARG A 166 -12.04 9.90 2.03
CA ARG A 166 -10.75 9.20 1.97
C ARG A 166 -9.58 10.18 2.02
N ARG A 167 -9.61 11.24 1.19
CA ARG A 167 -8.59 12.30 1.19
C ARG A 167 -8.48 12.98 2.55
N THR A 168 -9.62 13.42 3.10
CA THR A 168 -9.67 14.08 4.41
C THR A 168 -9.03 13.23 5.51
N LEU A 169 -9.33 11.91 5.53
CA LEU A 169 -8.77 11.01 6.53
C LEU A 169 -7.29 10.70 6.30
N THR A 170 -6.87 10.61 5.04
CA THR A 170 -5.45 10.44 4.70
C THR A 170 -4.64 11.63 5.20
N ASP A 171 -5.11 12.86 4.94
CA ASP A 171 -4.47 14.10 5.40
C ASP A 171 -4.46 14.19 6.94
N LEU A 172 -5.57 13.83 7.59
CA LEU A 172 -5.69 13.84 9.05
C LEU A 172 -4.70 12.86 9.71
N VAL A 173 -4.62 11.63 9.22
CA VAL A 173 -3.67 10.64 9.73
C VAL A 173 -2.23 11.07 9.44
N GLY A 174 -1.97 11.59 8.22
CA GLY A 174 -0.66 12.07 7.82
C GLY A 174 -0.15 13.19 8.72
N SER A 175 -0.97 14.21 8.99
CA SER A 175 -0.63 15.31 9.90
C SER A 175 -0.33 14.81 11.30
N LEU A 176 -1.17 13.91 11.85
CA LEU A 176 -0.96 13.34 13.18
C LEU A 176 0.35 12.56 13.28
N VAL A 177 0.70 11.79 12.25
CA VAL A 177 1.96 11.02 12.19
C VAL A 177 3.17 11.95 12.25
N VAL A 178 3.15 13.04 11.49
CA VAL A 178 4.22 14.06 11.48
C VAL A 178 4.27 14.81 12.80
N ASP A 179 3.12 15.33 13.29
CA ASP A 179 3.04 16.15 14.50
C ASP A 179 3.49 15.38 15.75
N ARG A 180 3.16 14.10 15.83
CA ARG A 180 3.59 13.23 16.94
C ARG A 180 4.95 12.57 16.73
N SER A 181 5.53 12.70 15.53
CA SER A 181 6.78 12.04 15.15
C SER A 181 6.74 10.52 15.42
N ILE A 182 5.64 9.86 15.07
CA ILE A 182 5.46 8.43 15.25
C ILE A 182 5.49 7.69 13.90
N PRO A 183 6.01 6.46 13.83
CA PRO A 183 5.92 5.64 12.64
C PRO A 183 4.48 5.20 12.39
N ALA A 184 4.08 5.10 11.11
CA ALA A 184 2.79 4.55 10.71
C ALA A 184 2.93 3.51 9.60
N VAL A 185 2.18 2.41 9.71
CA VAL A 185 2.09 1.37 8.70
C VAL A 185 0.64 1.25 8.25
N LEU A 186 0.40 1.48 6.97
CA LEU A 186 -0.87 1.25 6.30
C LEU A 186 -0.82 -0.08 5.54
N VAL A 187 -1.81 -0.92 5.71
CA VAL A 187 -2.03 -2.10 4.87
C VAL A 187 -3.18 -1.81 3.91
N THR A 188 -2.95 -2.06 2.63
CA THR A 188 -3.98 -1.92 1.59
C THR A 188 -3.71 -2.85 0.41
N HIS A 189 -4.75 -3.13 -0.37
CA HIS A 189 -4.66 -3.77 -1.68
C HIS A 189 -4.95 -2.76 -2.82
N GLU A 190 -5.24 -1.50 -2.48
CA GLU A 190 -5.48 -0.41 -3.43
C GLU A 190 -4.20 0.43 -3.59
N LEU A 191 -3.61 0.41 -4.79
CA LEU A 191 -2.38 1.15 -5.06
C LEU A 191 -2.56 2.67 -4.87
N ALA A 192 -3.72 3.19 -5.25
CA ALA A 192 -4.05 4.61 -5.09
C ALA A 192 -4.03 5.06 -3.62
N ASP A 193 -4.50 4.21 -2.69
CA ASP A 193 -4.44 4.49 -1.25
C ASP A 193 -2.99 4.48 -0.75
N ALA A 194 -2.20 3.51 -1.20
CA ALA A 194 -0.79 3.42 -0.86
C ALA A 194 -0.02 4.66 -1.35
N GLN A 195 -0.23 5.09 -2.60
CA GLN A 195 0.41 6.28 -3.18
C GLN A 195 -0.02 7.59 -2.49
N ALA A 196 -1.29 7.70 -2.12
CA ALA A 196 -1.81 8.90 -1.46
C ALA A 196 -1.30 9.04 -0.01
N PHE A 197 -1.08 7.93 0.68
CA PHE A 197 -0.72 7.92 2.09
C PHE A 197 0.79 7.92 2.33
N ALA A 198 1.55 7.12 1.57
CA ALA A 198 2.86 6.66 1.99
C ALA A 198 4.03 7.48 1.44
N ASP A 199 5.02 7.69 2.29
CA ASP A 199 6.35 8.18 1.88
C ASP A 199 7.16 7.03 1.27
N ARG A 200 6.89 5.77 1.71
CA ARG A 200 7.51 4.56 1.18
C ARG A 200 6.51 3.43 1.05
N LEU A 201 6.59 2.70 -0.05
CA LEU A 201 5.79 1.53 -0.39
C LEU A 201 6.63 0.26 -0.23
N ALA A 202 6.07 -0.77 0.39
CA ALA A 202 6.61 -2.12 0.43
C ALA A 202 5.61 -3.08 -0.21
N VAL A 203 6.03 -3.73 -1.29
CA VAL A 203 5.20 -4.71 -2.02
C VAL A 203 5.44 -6.09 -1.42
N ILE A 204 4.36 -6.74 -0.99
CA ILE A 204 4.39 -8.09 -0.41
C ILE A 204 3.51 -9.05 -1.22
N ASP A 205 4.02 -10.25 -1.47
CA ASP A 205 3.24 -11.35 -2.03
C ASP A 205 3.65 -12.67 -1.37
N ARG A 206 2.66 -13.53 -1.06
CA ARG A 206 2.84 -14.86 -0.45
C ARG A 206 3.80 -14.87 0.75
N GLY A 207 3.73 -13.83 1.57
CA GLY A 207 4.53 -13.69 2.79
C GLY A 207 5.94 -13.16 2.61
N GLU A 208 6.34 -12.78 1.39
CA GLU A 208 7.67 -12.25 1.09
C GLU A 208 7.59 -10.79 0.61
N LEU A 209 8.50 -9.95 1.09
CA LEU A 209 8.69 -8.59 0.60
C LEU A 209 9.44 -8.64 -0.73
N LEU A 210 8.80 -8.19 -1.81
CA LEU A 210 9.35 -8.25 -3.16
C LEU A 210 10.16 -7.01 -3.52
N GLN A 211 9.70 -5.83 -3.09
CA GLN A 211 10.33 -4.54 -3.37
C GLN A 211 9.88 -3.51 -2.32
N ALA A 212 10.76 -2.59 -1.97
CA ALA A 212 10.42 -1.43 -1.17
C ALA A 212 11.15 -0.19 -1.69
N GLY A 213 10.46 0.96 -1.71
CA GLY A 213 10.99 2.22 -2.22
C GLY A 213 9.94 3.32 -2.22
N GLU A 214 10.22 4.43 -2.89
CA GLU A 214 9.26 5.50 -3.14
C GLU A 214 8.12 4.96 -4.04
N PRO A 215 6.84 5.27 -3.74
CA PRO A 215 5.71 4.67 -4.45
C PRO A 215 5.75 4.81 -5.97
N ASN A 216 6.06 6.00 -6.48
CA ASN A 216 6.10 6.23 -7.94
C ASN A 216 7.29 5.49 -8.58
N GLU A 217 8.44 5.41 -7.90
CA GLU A 217 9.59 4.66 -8.40
C GLU A 217 9.28 3.17 -8.56
N ILE A 218 8.54 2.58 -7.61
CA ILE A 218 8.12 1.18 -7.72
C ILE A 218 7.18 0.96 -8.91
N VAL A 219 6.25 1.90 -9.15
CA VAL A 219 5.33 1.81 -10.30
C VAL A 219 6.08 1.99 -11.61
N LEU A 220 7.05 2.90 -11.67
CA LEU A 220 7.83 3.17 -12.88
C LEU A 220 8.90 2.11 -13.16
N HIS A 221 9.52 1.60 -12.09
CA HIS A 221 10.66 0.69 -12.13
C HIS A 221 10.41 -0.56 -11.25
N PRO A 222 9.40 -1.39 -11.59
CA PRO A 222 9.12 -2.61 -10.83
C PRO A 222 10.28 -3.59 -10.93
N ALA A 223 10.77 -4.10 -9.79
CA ALA A 223 11.95 -4.96 -9.71
C ALA A 223 11.77 -6.36 -10.34
N SER A 224 10.55 -6.77 -10.61
CA SER A 224 10.25 -8.03 -11.28
C SER A 224 8.92 -7.95 -12.01
N ARG A 225 8.69 -8.89 -12.94
CA ARG A 225 7.40 -9.04 -13.60
C ARG A 225 6.26 -9.17 -12.59
N ARG A 226 6.48 -9.90 -11.48
CA ARG A 226 5.47 -10.06 -10.44
C ARG A 226 5.11 -8.75 -9.74
N VAL A 227 6.10 -7.92 -9.44
CA VAL A 227 5.84 -6.56 -8.91
C VAL A 227 5.08 -5.73 -9.94
N ALA A 228 5.49 -5.76 -11.23
CA ALA A 228 4.79 -5.06 -12.29
C ALA A 228 3.30 -5.46 -12.37
N GLU A 229 3.00 -6.76 -12.36
CA GLU A 229 1.63 -7.27 -12.32
C GLU A 229 0.82 -6.70 -11.14
N LEU A 230 1.44 -6.64 -9.96
CA LEU A 230 0.80 -6.14 -8.75
C LEU A 230 0.54 -4.64 -8.79
N VAL A 231 1.45 -3.84 -9.37
CA VAL A 231 1.31 -2.38 -9.45
C VAL A 231 0.56 -1.90 -10.70
N GLY A 232 -0.08 -2.81 -11.45
CA GLY A 232 -1.06 -2.44 -12.46
C GLY A 232 -0.61 -2.56 -13.91
N TYR A 233 0.50 -3.24 -14.21
CA TYR A 233 0.85 -3.58 -15.60
C TYR A 233 -0.10 -4.65 -16.14
N LEU A 234 -0.76 -4.35 -17.25
CA LEU A 234 -1.80 -5.18 -17.86
C LEU A 234 -1.40 -5.72 -19.25
N GLY A 235 -0.13 -6.03 -19.44
CA GLY A 235 0.37 -6.64 -20.66
C GLY A 235 1.88 -6.81 -20.61
N PHE A 236 2.34 -7.85 -21.31
CA PHE A 236 3.77 -8.15 -21.42
C PHE A 236 4.04 -8.62 -22.85
N VAL A 237 4.86 -7.89 -23.59
CA VAL A 237 5.12 -8.14 -25.01
C VAL A 237 6.57 -8.53 -25.20
N PRO A 238 6.86 -9.62 -25.94
CA PRO A 238 8.22 -9.96 -26.33
C PRO A 238 8.92 -8.82 -27.09
N SER A 239 10.14 -8.51 -26.70
CA SER A 239 10.97 -7.48 -27.30
C SER A 239 12.44 -7.95 -27.32
N GLY A 240 12.85 -8.54 -28.43
CA GLY A 240 14.15 -9.21 -28.54
C GLY A 240 14.24 -10.43 -27.61
N ASP A 241 15.26 -10.42 -26.76
CA ASP A 241 15.53 -11.44 -25.71
C ASP A 241 14.83 -11.15 -24.37
N LYS A 242 14.02 -10.09 -24.31
CA LYS A 242 13.31 -9.63 -23.11
C LYS A 242 11.82 -9.51 -23.32
N VAL A 243 11.11 -9.19 -22.24
CA VAL A 243 9.68 -8.90 -22.24
C VAL A 243 9.46 -7.49 -21.74
N ALA A 244 8.82 -6.65 -22.56
CA ALA A 244 8.43 -5.30 -22.18
C ALA A 244 7.13 -5.32 -21.40
N GLY A 245 7.10 -4.67 -20.24
CA GLY A 245 5.89 -4.47 -19.43
C GLY A 245 5.09 -3.26 -19.90
N ILE A 246 3.77 -3.40 -20.01
CA ILE A 246 2.88 -2.37 -20.50
C ILE A 246 1.97 -1.90 -19.36
N HIS A 247 2.20 -0.66 -18.89
CA HIS A 247 1.30 -0.02 -17.94
C HIS A 247 0.23 0.77 -18.71
N PRO A 248 -1.08 0.57 -18.47
CA PRO A 248 -2.15 1.15 -19.24
C PRO A 248 -2.12 2.67 -19.34
N GLU A 249 -1.66 3.34 -18.31
CA GLU A 249 -1.57 4.81 -18.23
C GLU A 249 -0.32 5.40 -18.91
N ARG A 250 0.61 4.54 -19.36
CA ARG A 250 1.85 4.95 -20.05
C ARG A 250 1.83 4.63 -21.54
N VAL A 251 0.66 4.70 -22.14
CA VAL A 251 0.45 4.39 -23.55
C VAL A 251 -0.12 5.60 -24.27
N LEU A 252 0.50 5.98 -25.38
CA LEU A 252 0.01 7.01 -26.28
C LEU A 252 -0.61 6.38 -27.53
N ALA A 253 -1.73 6.92 -28.02
CA ALA A 253 -2.29 6.55 -29.32
C ALA A 253 -1.38 7.07 -30.42
N GLY A 254 -1.02 6.20 -31.40
CA GLY A 254 -0.17 6.53 -32.53
C GLY A 254 1.27 6.05 -32.41
N ALA A 255 2.03 6.26 -33.47
CA ALA A 255 3.44 5.86 -33.60
C ALA A 255 4.37 7.03 -33.31
N PHE A 256 5.08 6.98 -32.17
CA PHE A 256 6.08 7.97 -31.74
C PHE A 256 7.40 7.26 -31.38
N PRO A 257 8.20 6.83 -32.37
CA PRO A 257 9.39 6.01 -32.13
C PRO A 257 10.44 6.69 -31.21
N ASP A 258 10.48 8.02 -31.23
CA ASP A 258 11.39 8.81 -30.40
C ASP A 258 10.96 8.89 -28.91
N ARG A 259 9.75 8.37 -28.58
CA ARG A 259 9.19 8.45 -27.23
C ARG A 259 9.07 7.11 -26.53
N GLY A 260 9.27 5.99 -27.23
CA GLY A 260 9.15 4.69 -26.61
C GLY A 260 8.95 3.53 -27.57
N LEU A 261 8.47 2.40 -27.05
CA LEU A 261 8.23 1.19 -27.82
C LEU A 261 6.93 1.32 -28.64
N VAL A 262 7.04 1.30 -29.94
CA VAL A 262 5.88 1.32 -30.85
C VAL A 262 5.36 -0.10 -31.05
N LEU A 263 4.07 -0.29 -30.80
CA LEU A 263 3.37 -1.56 -30.96
C LEU A 263 2.14 -1.36 -31.87
N THR A 264 1.94 -2.29 -32.79
CA THR A 264 0.72 -2.36 -33.60
C THR A 264 0.01 -3.67 -33.31
N GLY A 265 -1.26 -3.60 -33.03
CA GLY A 265 -2.10 -4.76 -32.70
C GLY A 265 -3.50 -4.62 -33.25
N VAL A 266 -4.28 -5.69 -33.13
CA VAL A 266 -5.69 -5.72 -33.48
C VAL A 266 -6.52 -5.47 -32.24
N VAL A 267 -7.49 -4.55 -32.33
CA VAL A 267 -8.39 -4.20 -31.24
C VAL A 267 -9.34 -5.36 -30.95
N ALA A 268 -9.15 -6.05 -29.84
CA ALA A 268 -9.97 -7.19 -29.42
C ALA A 268 -11.20 -6.74 -28.61
N ALA A 269 -11.09 -5.68 -27.82
CA ALA A 269 -12.18 -5.10 -27.04
C ALA A 269 -11.94 -3.62 -26.80
N CYS A 270 -13.03 -2.87 -26.61
CA CYS A 270 -12.97 -1.47 -26.23
C CYS A 270 -14.15 -1.14 -25.31
N ARG A 271 -13.88 -0.45 -24.18
CA ARG A 271 -14.89 -0.11 -23.18
C ARG A 271 -14.67 1.29 -22.61
N PRO A 272 -15.73 2.03 -22.22
CA PRO A 272 -15.58 3.29 -21.52
C PRO A 272 -14.84 3.08 -20.17
N ALA A 273 -13.90 3.98 -19.86
CA ALA A 273 -13.14 3.95 -18.60
C ALA A 273 -12.86 5.38 -18.12
N GLY A 274 -13.57 5.81 -17.09
CA GLY A 274 -13.49 7.17 -16.57
C GLY A 274 -13.88 8.21 -17.63
N ALA A 275 -12.99 9.17 -17.91
CA ALA A 275 -13.19 10.21 -18.91
C ALA A 275 -12.74 9.79 -20.34
N GLY A 276 -12.26 8.55 -20.51
CA GLY A 276 -11.73 8.04 -21.77
C GLY A 276 -12.19 6.62 -22.07
N TRP A 277 -11.32 5.87 -22.71
CA TRP A 277 -11.57 4.51 -23.18
C TRP A 277 -10.44 3.59 -22.75
N GLU A 278 -10.78 2.35 -22.46
CA GLU A 278 -9.85 1.26 -22.28
C GLU A 278 -9.97 0.29 -23.46
N ALA A 279 -8.85 -0.01 -24.10
CA ALA A 279 -8.79 -0.90 -25.25
C ALA A 279 -7.84 -2.06 -24.99
N ASP A 280 -8.30 -3.27 -25.31
CA ASP A 280 -7.48 -4.48 -25.32
C ASP A 280 -6.97 -4.72 -26.74
N LEU A 281 -5.63 -4.72 -26.91
CA LEU A 281 -4.95 -4.94 -28.18
C LEU A 281 -4.25 -6.29 -28.19
N ARG A 282 -4.46 -7.05 -29.24
CA ARG A 282 -3.70 -8.26 -29.50
C ARG A 282 -2.48 -7.93 -30.34
N VAL A 283 -1.31 -8.03 -29.72
CA VAL A 283 0.01 -7.78 -30.34
C VAL A 283 0.74 -9.12 -30.45
N GLY A 284 0.71 -9.74 -31.64
CA GLY A 284 1.14 -11.13 -31.80
C GLY A 284 0.31 -12.09 -30.94
N GLU A 285 0.97 -12.84 -30.07
CA GLU A 285 0.32 -13.74 -29.10
C GLU A 285 -0.05 -13.04 -27.77
N ALA A 286 0.45 -11.83 -27.54
CA ALA A 286 0.24 -11.09 -26.31
C ALA A 286 -1.05 -10.26 -26.36
N MET A 287 -1.71 -10.14 -25.22
CA MET A 287 -2.79 -9.18 -24.99
C MET A 287 -2.28 -8.04 -24.11
N ILE A 288 -2.49 -6.81 -24.55
CA ILE A 288 -2.17 -5.63 -23.75
C ILE A 288 -3.41 -4.78 -23.56
N THR A 289 -3.52 -4.12 -22.42
CA THR A 289 -4.58 -3.15 -22.14
C THR A 289 -3.99 -1.75 -22.11
N CYS A 290 -4.61 -0.79 -22.79
CA CYS A 290 -4.19 0.60 -22.80
C CYS A 290 -5.36 1.54 -22.52
N ARG A 291 -5.08 2.68 -21.86
CA ARG A 291 -6.03 3.77 -21.63
C ARG A 291 -5.84 4.85 -22.69
N LEU A 292 -6.93 5.23 -23.33
CA LEU A 292 -6.97 6.20 -24.41
C LEU A 292 -7.88 7.36 -23.99
N PRO A 293 -7.43 8.62 -24.07
CA PRO A 293 -8.24 9.77 -23.68
C PRO A 293 -9.37 10.07 -24.67
N ASP A 294 -9.17 9.73 -25.95
CA ASP A 294 -10.03 10.13 -27.05
C ASP A 294 -10.87 8.97 -27.57
N LYS A 295 -11.50 9.21 -28.75
CA LYS A 295 -12.40 8.30 -29.44
C LYS A 295 -11.89 6.85 -29.47
N PRO A 296 -12.78 5.87 -29.20
CA PRO A 296 -12.39 4.46 -29.21
C PRO A 296 -11.89 4.02 -30.57
N PRO A 297 -10.87 3.15 -30.63
CA PRO A 297 -10.46 2.53 -31.89
C PRO A 297 -11.56 1.60 -32.42
N THR A 298 -11.53 1.33 -33.72
CA THR A 298 -12.47 0.41 -34.34
C THR A 298 -12.18 -1.02 -33.95
N LEU A 299 -13.18 -1.77 -33.48
CA LEU A 299 -13.08 -3.20 -33.21
C LEU A 299 -12.58 -3.96 -34.44
N ASP A 300 -11.75 -4.98 -34.21
CA ASP A 300 -11.09 -5.78 -35.25
C ASP A 300 -10.17 -5.00 -36.21
N GLY A 301 -10.03 -3.69 -35.98
CA GLY A 301 -9.10 -2.82 -36.73
C GLY A 301 -7.70 -2.85 -36.22
N GLU A 302 -6.72 -2.58 -37.05
CA GLU A 302 -5.35 -2.32 -36.61
C GLU A 302 -5.26 -0.99 -35.86
N PHE A 303 -4.56 -1.01 -34.73
CA PHE A 303 -4.32 0.19 -33.93
C PHE A 303 -2.88 0.22 -33.45
N THR A 304 -2.25 1.37 -33.62
CA THR A 304 -0.86 1.57 -33.21
C THR A 304 -0.79 2.41 -31.95
N VAL A 305 0.03 2.00 -31.02
CA VAL A 305 0.29 2.68 -29.76
C VAL A 305 1.79 2.80 -29.51
N THR A 306 2.17 3.78 -28.71
CA THR A 306 3.53 3.94 -28.21
C THR A 306 3.53 3.80 -26.70
N VAL A 307 4.31 2.85 -26.18
CA VAL A 307 4.50 2.62 -24.75
C VAL A 307 5.69 3.44 -24.28
N LEU A 308 5.46 4.32 -23.31
CA LEU A 308 6.48 5.22 -22.77
C LEU A 308 7.37 4.46 -21.78
N ASP A 309 8.68 4.44 -22.03
CA ASP A 309 9.74 3.85 -21.16
C ASP A 309 9.31 2.54 -20.49
N PRO A 310 9.00 1.48 -21.26
CA PRO A 310 8.56 0.22 -20.68
C PRO A 310 9.69 -0.43 -19.89
N PRO A 311 9.43 -0.99 -18.70
CA PRO A 311 10.40 -1.85 -18.04
C PRO A 311 10.56 -3.16 -18.82
N TYR A 312 11.79 -3.68 -18.83
CA TYR A 312 12.11 -4.94 -19.52
C TYR A 312 12.49 -6.02 -18.52
N PHE A 313 11.91 -7.21 -18.69
CA PHE A 313 12.13 -8.38 -17.82
C PHE A 313 12.73 -9.52 -18.64
N ASP A 314 13.52 -10.38 -18.00
CA ASP A 314 14.04 -11.60 -18.64
C ASP A 314 12.92 -12.64 -18.85
N PHE A 315 13.02 -13.45 -19.90
CA PHE A 315 12.17 -14.60 -20.12
C PHE A 315 12.44 -15.63 -19.00
N GLY A 316 11.59 -15.65 -17.96
CA GLY A 316 11.73 -16.62 -16.87
C GLY A 316 11.71 -16.05 -15.47
N GLY A 317 11.43 -14.76 -15.29
CA GLY A 317 11.14 -14.17 -13.98
C GLY A 317 12.35 -13.77 -13.13
N GLY A 318 13.47 -13.52 -13.76
CA GLY A 318 14.66 -12.91 -13.14
C GLY A 318 14.59 -11.38 -13.10
N THR A 319 15.37 -10.78 -12.23
CA THR A 319 15.46 -9.35 -11.92
C THR A 319 15.72 -8.47 -13.14
N LEU A 320 15.16 -7.25 -13.10
CA LEU A 320 15.40 -6.15 -14.03
C LEU A 320 16.90 -5.88 -14.26
N THR A 321 17.29 -5.83 -15.52
CA THR A 321 18.39 -4.98 -15.93
C THR A 321 17.82 -3.67 -16.48
N SER A 322 18.12 -2.54 -15.84
CA SER A 322 17.85 -1.22 -16.41
C SER A 322 18.50 -1.12 -17.77
N ALA A 323 17.81 -0.54 -18.75
CA ALA A 323 18.41 -0.19 -20.04
C ALA A 323 19.68 0.65 -19.78
N PRO A 324 20.81 0.40 -20.49
CA PRO A 324 21.98 1.22 -20.34
C PRO A 324 21.63 2.64 -20.83
N ALA A 325 21.72 3.61 -19.95
CA ALA A 325 21.85 5.00 -20.35
C ALA A 325 23.18 5.11 -21.10
N GLU A 326 23.15 5.30 -22.41
CA GLU A 326 24.33 5.69 -23.17
C GLU A 326 24.76 7.08 -22.70
N GLY A 327 25.90 7.16 -22.02
CA GLY A 327 26.54 8.43 -21.67
C GLY A 327 27.45 8.37 -20.46
N GLY A 328 28.74 7.97 -20.64
CA GLY A 328 29.88 8.60 -19.99
C GLY A 328 30.37 8.09 -18.65
N LEU A 329 31.38 7.20 -18.70
CA LEU A 329 32.60 7.15 -17.86
C LEU A 329 32.54 7.48 -16.36
N GLY A 330 32.84 6.47 -15.54
CA GLY A 330 33.25 6.60 -14.15
C GLY A 330 33.20 5.26 -13.42
N GLU A 331 34.37 4.62 -13.25
CA GLU A 331 34.51 3.38 -12.48
C GLU A 331 34.02 3.56 -11.01
N PRO A 332 33.39 2.58 -10.38
CA PRO A 332 33.16 2.60 -8.96
C PRO A 332 34.30 1.94 -8.20
N GLU A 333 34.90 2.73 -7.36
CA GLU A 333 35.84 2.31 -6.31
C GLU A 333 35.12 1.46 -5.25
N GLN A 334 35.76 0.40 -4.87
CA GLN A 334 35.33 -0.57 -3.86
C GLN A 334 35.23 0.10 -2.48
N ALA A 335 34.13 -0.07 -1.79
CA ALA A 335 34.08 0.10 -0.33
C ALA A 335 33.38 -1.09 0.31
N HIS A 336 34.19 -1.86 1.00
CA HIS A 336 33.81 -2.93 1.94
C HIS A 336 33.22 -2.36 3.22
N ARG A 337 32.24 -3.09 3.78
CA ARG A 337 31.94 -3.30 5.20
C ARG A 337 31.73 -2.05 6.11
N LEU A 338 30.56 -1.89 6.63
CA LEU A 338 30.20 -2.13 8.07
C LEU A 338 28.66 -2.15 8.21
#